data_d6a57f3b28b7b3397805a26bf706ad9c
#
_entry.id   d6a57f3b28b7b3397805a26bf706ad9c
#
_cell.length_a   1.000
_cell.length_b   1.000
_cell.length_c   1.000
_cell.angle_alpha   90.00
_cell.angle_beta   90.00
_cell.angle_gamma   90.00
#
_symmetry.space_group_name_H-M   'P 1'
#
loop_
_entity.id
_entity.type
_entity.pdbx_description
1 polymer ?
#
loop_
_entity_poly.entity_id
_entity_poly.type
_entity_poly.pdbx_seq_one_letter_code
_entity_poly.pdbx_strand_id
1 'polypeptide(L)'
;MKEFFQHAPTANACHVYGMLKKASKRRHLSFHTPGHKRPNWDITELSFSDCLADPQGVILQAQRDVEGIVKSKASEFLTDGSTSGVYTLLYLLKSKGVEKVAVSPFSHISVFRGLALLGLQPVMIEGQTPFSQPTETQIATALAKADALFLTSPNYYGKTADLSSARRLVDKQNKYFVVDQAHGAHLHHKLWQYAGNYADGWVDGAHKSLPCMTQGALVSVAREDWVDGLRAIAPLFRTTSPSYPILASIEYAYKYPRNTALEGLAATFIRENPHRLLPAEDWTKICAYFGSQCESVQKALEKKGIYAEFCDGAFLTFYLSPATKIGEFNRLKKMLSWAFSLYPVKEGEMEGAIAAPATITPISGKTEWILIENAVGRVASSSFGIFPPCLPLATDGRRIDEQIVARMQGAAHTFGVERGRIQVYEEGEKR
;
A
#
# COMPACT_ATOMS: atom_id res chain seq x y z
N MET A 1 -21.10 1.06 -14.96
CA MET A 1 -20.67 -0.33 -14.77
C MET A 1 -19.99 -0.93 -16.03
N LYS A 2 -20.63 -0.92 -17.21
CA LYS A 2 -20.01 -1.48 -18.44
C LYS A 2 -18.68 -0.83 -18.83
N GLU A 3 -18.51 0.45 -18.60
CA GLU A 3 -17.29 1.20 -18.90
C GLU A 3 -16.09 0.79 -18.05
N PHE A 4 -16.33 0.25 -16.86
CA PHE A 4 -15.27 -0.26 -16.00
C PHE A 4 -14.85 -1.69 -16.39
N PHE A 5 -15.83 -2.59 -16.58
CA PHE A 5 -15.59 -4.01 -16.88
C PHE A 5 -15.37 -4.24 -18.39
N GLN A 6 -14.35 -3.59 -18.97
CA GLN A 6 -14.13 -3.57 -20.43
C GLN A 6 -13.53 -4.85 -20.99
N HIS A 7 -12.71 -5.57 -20.22
CA HIS A 7 -12.14 -6.84 -20.66
C HIS A 7 -13.19 -7.96 -20.56
N ALA A 8 -13.92 -8.17 -21.66
CA ALA A 8 -15.09 -9.04 -21.68
C ALA A 8 -14.82 -10.50 -21.22
N PRO A 9 -13.70 -11.17 -21.59
CA PRO A 9 -13.40 -12.51 -21.08
C PRO A 9 -13.35 -12.54 -19.55
N THR A 10 -12.62 -11.61 -18.92
CA THR A 10 -12.54 -11.51 -17.45
C THR A 10 -13.90 -11.18 -16.83
N ALA A 11 -14.61 -10.18 -17.37
CA ALA A 11 -15.91 -9.77 -16.84
C ALA A 11 -16.96 -10.90 -16.88
N ASN A 12 -16.94 -11.70 -17.95
CA ASN A 12 -17.87 -12.83 -18.08
C ASN A 12 -17.52 -14.00 -17.15
N ALA A 13 -16.29 -14.09 -16.67
CA ALA A 13 -15.83 -15.10 -15.71
C ALA A 13 -16.09 -14.68 -14.24
N CYS A 14 -16.60 -13.46 -13.97
CA CYS A 14 -16.83 -12.94 -12.63
C CYS A 14 -18.24 -13.24 -12.13
N HIS A 15 -18.34 -13.86 -10.96
CA HIS A 15 -19.60 -14.25 -10.31
C HIS A 15 -20.38 -13.04 -9.82
N VAL A 16 -19.73 -12.15 -9.06
CA VAL A 16 -20.38 -10.96 -8.49
C VAL A 16 -20.80 -10.00 -9.60
N TYR A 17 -19.93 -9.75 -10.60
CA TYR A 17 -20.30 -8.93 -11.76
C TYR A 17 -21.46 -9.55 -12.55
N GLY A 18 -21.46 -10.86 -12.74
CA GLY A 18 -22.54 -11.60 -13.42
C GLY A 18 -23.88 -11.42 -12.71
N MET A 19 -23.89 -11.47 -11.40
CA MET A 19 -25.07 -11.21 -10.56
C MET A 19 -25.54 -9.77 -10.70
N LEU A 20 -24.63 -8.78 -10.58
CA LEU A 20 -24.97 -7.35 -10.76
C LEU A 20 -25.50 -7.03 -12.15
N LYS A 21 -24.95 -7.67 -13.20
CA LYS A 21 -25.43 -7.54 -14.58
C LYS A 21 -26.84 -8.07 -14.77
N LYS A 22 -27.21 -9.15 -14.08
CA LYS A 22 -28.57 -9.69 -14.04
C LYS A 22 -29.50 -8.76 -13.24
N ALA A 23 -29.06 -8.28 -12.07
CA ALA A 23 -29.81 -7.36 -11.23
C ALA A 23 -30.17 -6.06 -11.97
N SER A 24 -29.21 -5.48 -12.72
CA SER A 24 -29.39 -4.24 -13.47
C SER A 24 -30.48 -4.30 -14.54
N LYS A 25 -30.84 -5.51 -15.01
CA LYS A 25 -31.89 -5.73 -16.01
C LYS A 25 -33.27 -5.98 -15.38
N ARG A 26 -33.36 -6.25 -14.09
CA ARG A 26 -34.61 -6.50 -13.41
C ARG A 26 -35.42 -5.22 -13.23
N ARG A 27 -36.70 -5.26 -13.57
CA ARG A 27 -37.64 -4.22 -13.19
C ARG A 27 -38.15 -4.56 -11.78
N HIS A 28 -37.78 -3.73 -10.79
CA HIS A 28 -38.27 -3.87 -9.42
C HIS A 28 -38.39 -2.50 -8.77
N LEU A 29 -39.25 -2.39 -7.78
CA LEU A 29 -39.34 -1.24 -6.89
C LEU A 29 -38.48 -1.51 -5.67
N SER A 30 -37.55 -0.62 -5.40
CA SER A 30 -36.61 -0.75 -4.30
C SER A 30 -37.11 0.01 -3.08
N PHE A 31 -37.44 -0.71 -2.02
CA PHE A 31 -37.76 -0.15 -0.69
C PHE A 31 -36.65 -0.45 0.34
N HIS A 32 -35.55 -1.07 -0.09
CA HIS A 32 -34.35 -1.31 0.72
C HIS A 32 -33.27 -0.24 0.45
N THR A 33 -32.19 -0.25 1.22
CA THR A 33 -30.96 0.50 0.95
C THR A 33 -30.30 0.02 -0.35
N PRO A 34 -29.52 0.85 -1.04
CA PRO A 34 -29.18 2.26 -0.78
C PRO A 34 -30.34 3.24 -0.99
N GLY A 35 -30.27 4.39 -0.29
CA GLY A 35 -31.33 5.41 -0.31
C GLY A 35 -31.59 6.07 -1.66
N HIS A 36 -30.63 6.05 -2.59
CA HIS A 36 -30.77 6.63 -3.94
C HIS A 36 -31.75 5.85 -4.85
N LYS A 37 -32.07 4.59 -4.54
CA LYS A 37 -33.00 3.70 -5.29
C LYS A 37 -32.61 3.40 -6.74
N ARG A 38 -31.55 3.99 -7.26
CA ARG A 38 -30.98 3.86 -8.60
C ARG A 38 -29.46 4.17 -8.53
N PRO A 39 -28.61 3.51 -9.34
CA PRO A 39 -28.92 2.45 -10.33
C PRO A 39 -29.12 1.06 -9.67
N ASN A 40 -29.83 0.17 -10.36
CA ASN A 40 -30.19 -1.17 -9.86
C ASN A 40 -28.99 -2.15 -9.73
N TRP A 41 -27.76 -1.74 -10.01
CA TRP A 41 -26.53 -2.52 -9.83
C TRP A 41 -25.75 -2.11 -8.55
N ASP A 42 -26.11 -0.99 -7.93
CA ASP A 42 -25.63 -0.64 -6.59
C ASP A 42 -26.71 -1.08 -5.59
N ILE A 43 -26.47 -2.21 -4.97
CA ILE A 43 -27.44 -2.94 -4.13
C ILE A 43 -26.78 -3.34 -2.81
N THR A 44 -27.58 -3.80 -1.88
CA THR A 44 -27.12 -4.42 -0.62
C THR A 44 -27.49 -5.91 -0.59
N GLU A 45 -27.54 -6.49 0.59
CA GLU A 45 -27.92 -7.88 0.84
C GLU A 45 -29.40 -8.10 0.52
N LEU A 46 -29.67 -8.79 -0.58
CA LEU A 46 -30.99 -9.22 -1.02
C LEU A 46 -30.98 -10.73 -1.16
N SER A 47 -32.13 -11.34 -1.22
CA SER A 47 -32.29 -12.80 -1.37
C SER A 47 -31.53 -13.43 -2.54
N PHE A 48 -31.10 -12.62 -3.52
CA PHE A 48 -30.35 -13.07 -4.70
C PHE A 48 -28.91 -12.56 -4.77
N SER A 49 -28.46 -11.69 -3.83
CA SER A 49 -27.17 -11.00 -3.95
C SER A 49 -26.05 -11.57 -3.11
N ASP A 50 -26.36 -12.54 -2.23
CA ASP A 50 -25.42 -13.06 -1.23
C ASP A 50 -25.08 -12.00 -0.13
N CYS A 51 -24.36 -12.39 0.92
CA CYS A 51 -23.96 -11.52 2.03
C CYS A 51 -22.47 -11.66 2.31
N LEU A 52 -21.73 -10.54 2.35
CA LEU A 52 -20.28 -10.59 2.63
C LEU A 52 -19.98 -11.03 4.07
N ALA A 53 -20.89 -10.80 5.02
CA ALA A 53 -20.70 -11.19 6.42
C ALA A 53 -20.80 -12.72 6.62
N ASP A 54 -21.59 -13.40 5.77
CA ASP A 54 -21.76 -14.85 5.77
C ASP A 54 -21.95 -15.34 4.32
N PRO A 55 -20.89 -15.37 3.51
CA PRO A 55 -20.97 -15.65 2.09
C PRO A 55 -21.29 -17.13 1.83
N GLN A 56 -22.37 -17.40 1.10
CA GLN A 56 -22.82 -18.75 0.75
C GLN A 56 -23.04 -18.94 -0.75
N GLY A 57 -23.07 -17.84 -1.52
CA GLY A 57 -23.39 -17.81 -2.93
C GLY A 57 -22.27 -17.26 -3.82
N VAL A 58 -22.60 -16.21 -4.57
CA VAL A 58 -21.68 -15.62 -5.57
C VAL A 58 -20.44 -14.98 -4.96
N ILE A 59 -20.53 -14.46 -3.74
CA ILE A 59 -19.38 -13.88 -3.04
C ILE A 59 -18.43 -15.00 -2.61
N LEU A 60 -18.95 -16.08 -2.03
CA LEU A 60 -18.14 -17.25 -1.65
C LEU A 60 -17.43 -17.86 -2.87
N GLN A 61 -18.13 -17.96 -4.01
CA GLN A 61 -17.52 -18.48 -5.25
C GLN A 61 -16.40 -17.55 -5.72
N ALA A 62 -16.63 -16.24 -5.70
CA ALA A 62 -15.61 -15.25 -6.05
C ALA A 62 -14.38 -15.29 -5.12
N GLN A 63 -14.60 -15.44 -3.81
CA GLN A 63 -13.51 -15.61 -2.82
C GLN A 63 -12.70 -16.87 -3.10
N ARG A 64 -13.35 -18.03 -3.33
CA ARG A 64 -12.67 -19.29 -3.65
C ARG A 64 -11.84 -19.22 -4.93
N ASP A 65 -12.38 -18.57 -5.97
CA ASP A 65 -11.61 -18.35 -7.20
C ASP A 65 -10.36 -17.52 -6.95
N VAL A 66 -10.49 -16.44 -6.17
CA VAL A 66 -9.37 -15.57 -5.82
C VAL A 66 -8.38 -16.29 -4.91
N GLU A 67 -8.83 -17.06 -3.93
CA GLU A 67 -7.99 -17.93 -3.08
C GLU A 67 -7.13 -18.88 -3.94
N GLY A 68 -7.71 -19.48 -4.96
CA GLY A 68 -6.98 -20.31 -5.93
C GLY A 68 -5.92 -19.54 -6.71
N ILE A 69 -6.21 -18.29 -7.09
CA ILE A 69 -5.28 -17.42 -7.81
C ILE A 69 -4.11 -16.99 -6.93
N VAL A 70 -4.38 -16.52 -5.72
CA VAL A 70 -3.37 -16.00 -4.78
C VAL A 70 -2.74 -17.09 -3.91
N LYS A 71 -3.22 -18.34 -4.02
CA LYS A 71 -2.75 -19.53 -3.29
C LYS A 71 -2.87 -19.39 -1.76
N SER A 72 -3.91 -18.73 -1.29
CA SER A 72 -4.21 -18.62 0.13
C SER A 72 -5.03 -19.82 0.63
N LYS A 73 -5.05 -20.02 1.94
CA LYS A 73 -5.97 -20.93 2.63
C LYS A 73 -7.33 -20.29 2.87
N ALA A 74 -7.33 -18.97 3.11
CA ALA A 74 -8.52 -18.15 3.16
C ALA A 74 -8.20 -16.71 2.75
N SER A 75 -9.20 -16.04 2.17
CA SER A 75 -9.12 -14.64 1.80
C SER A 75 -10.43 -13.92 2.06
N GLU A 76 -10.36 -12.69 2.58
CA GLU A 76 -11.52 -11.84 2.80
C GLU A 76 -11.46 -10.62 1.88
N PHE A 77 -12.55 -10.36 1.16
CA PHE A 77 -12.70 -9.15 0.36
C PHE A 77 -12.94 -7.95 1.28
N LEU A 78 -12.26 -6.84 0.99
CA LEU A 78 -12.34 -5.60 1.73
C LEU A 78 -12.81 -4.48 0.81
N THR A 79 -13.85 -3.76 1.23
CA THR A 79 -14.37 -2.58 0.53
C THR A 79 -13.99 -1.27 1.22
N ASP A 80 -13.05 -1.34 2.18
CA ASP A 80 -12.62 -0.26 3.06
C ASP A 80 -11.12 0.05 2.89
N GLY A 81 -10.51 -0.48 1.83
CA GLY A 81 -9.08 -0.35 1.57
C GLY A 81 -8.23 -1.35 2.37
N SER A 82 -6.93 -1.36 2.07
CA SER A 82 -5.96 -2.24 2.74
C SER A 82 -5.74 -1.88 4.23
N THR A 83 -6.14 -0.70 4.67
CA THR A 83 -6.04 -0.29 6.08
C THR A 83 -6.77 -1.26 7.02
N SER A 84 -7.99 -1.67 6.67
CA SER A 84 -8.75 -2.67 7.45
C SER A 84 -8.05 -4.03 7.46
N GLY A 85 -7.42 -4.42 6.36
CA GLY A 85 -6.60 -5.64 6.28
C GLY A 85 -5.34 -5.58 7.12
N VAL A 86 -4.65 -4.43 7.18
CA VAL A 86 -3.52 -4.21 8.09
C VAL A 86 -3.95 -4.41 9.55
N TYR A 87 -5.07 -3.82 9.96
CA TYR A 87 -5.61 -3.98 11.32
C TYR A 87 -6.01 -5.43 11.60
N THR A 88 -6.60 -6.10 10.62
CA THR A 88 -6.96 -7.53 10.72
C THR A 88 -5.71 -8.39 10.98
N LEU A 89 -4.64 -8.20 10.21
CA LEU A 89 -3.39 -8.96 10.39
C LEU A 89 -2.71 -8.67 11.73
N LEU A 90 -2.67 -7.41 12.15
CA LEU A 90 -2.09 -7.05 13.46
C LEU A 90 -2.92 -7.62 14.61
N TYR A 91 -4.26 -7.60 14.51
CA TYR A 91 -5.11 -8.22 15.52
C TYR A 91 -4.93 -9.74 15.54
N LEU A 92 -4.78 -10.37 14.37
CA LEU A 92 -4.51 -11.79 14.25
C LEU A 92 -3.18 -12.16 14.94
N LEU A 93 -2.11 -11.39 14.73
CA LEU A 93 -0.84 -11.55 15.45
C LEU A 93 -1.05 -11.43 16.97
N LYS A 94 -1.77 -10.40 17.42
CA LYS A 94 -2.08 -10.23 18.85
C LYS A 94 -2.84 -11.42 19.42
N SER A 95 -3.81 -11.98 18.69
CA SER A 95 -4.56 -13.17 19.14
C SER A 95 -3.70 -14.42 19.27
N LYS A 96 -2.51 -14.44 18.67
CA LYS A 96 -1.50 -15.49 18.77
C LYS A 96 -0.46 -15.21 19.87
N GLY A 97 -0.67 -14.20 20.72
CA GLY A 97 0.21 -13.86 21.83
C GLY A 97 1.41 -12.99 21.44
N VAL A 98 1.42 -12.41 20.24
CA VAL A 98 2.47 -11.46 19.83
C VAL A 98 2.34 -10.16 20.63
N GLU A 99 3.44 -9.67 21.17
CA GLU A 99 3.54 -8.39 21.87
C GLU A 99 4.41 -7.40 21.13
N LYS A 100 5.47 -7.86 20.46
CA LYS A 100 6.46 -7.03 19.76
C LYS A 100 6.53 -7.39 18.29
N VAL A 101 6.48 -6.38 17.42
CA VAL A 101 6.48 -6.57 15.96
C VAL A 101 7.64 -5.80 15.33
N ALA A 102 8.53 -6.50 14.63
CA ALA A 102 9.59 -5.88 13.84
C ALA A 102 8.98 -5.24 12.59
N VAL A 103 9.16 -3.93 12.41
CA VAL A 103 8.56 -3.13 11.33
C VAL A 103 9.58 -2.18 10.70
N SER A 104 9.39 -1.86 9.41
CA SER A 104 10.12 -0.78 8.77
C SER A 104 9.66 0.59 9.28
N PRO A 105 10.57 1.56 9.52
CA PRO A 105 10.18 2.94 9.83
C PRO A 105 9.43 3.62 8.68
N PHE A 106 9.50 3.06 7.48
CA PHE A 106 8.81 3.53 6.26
C PHE A 106 7.56 2.72 5.93
N SER A 107 7.02 1.96 6.90
CA SER A 107 5.70 1.34 6.78
C SER A 107 4.61 2.40 6.69
N HIS A 108 3.48 2.05 6.06
CA HIS A 108 2.31 2.93 5.99
C HIS A 108 1.82 3.31 7.38
N ILE A 109 1.29 4.54 7.53
CA ILE A 109 0.77 5.04 8.83
C ILE A 109 -0.25 4.11 9.48
N SER A 110 -1.02 3.32 8.71
CA SER A 110 -1.96 2.34 9.26
C SER A 110 -1.27 1.27 10.11
N VAL A 111 -0.03 0.89 9.79
CA VAL A 111 0.73 -0.09 10.58
C VAL A 111 0.98 0.48 11.98
N PHE A 112 1.50 1.70 12.09
CA PHE A 112 1.77 2.35 13.38
C PHE A 112 0.49 2.63 14.18
N ARG A 113 -0.58 3.07 13.51
CA ARG A 113 -1.89 3.25 14.14
C ARG A 113 -2.49 1.94 14.62
N GLY A 114 -2.34 0.87 13.86
CA GLY A 114 -2.79 -0.46 14.25
C GLY A 114 -2.00 -1.02 15.45
N LEU A 115 -0.68 -0.86 15.44
CA LEU A 115 0.17 -1.23 16.59
C LEU A 115 -0.26 -0.49 17.86
N ALA A 116 -0.42 0.84 17.77
CA ALA A 116 -0.88 1.67 18.91
C ALA A 116 -2.28 1.28 19.38
N LEU A 117 -3.25 1.11 18.45
CA LEU A 117 -4.63 0.73 18.76
C LEU A 117 -4.70 -0.61 19.51
N LEU A 118 -3.85 -1.55 19.13
CA LEU A 118 -3.84 -2.91 19.68
C LEU A 118 -2.87 -3.07 20.87
N GLY A 119 -2.10 -2.04 21.24
CA GLY A 119 -1.09 -2.12 22.29
C GLY A 119 0.08 -3.05 21.93
N LEU A 120 0.40 -3.17 20.65
CA LEU A 120 1.58 -3.90 20.15
C LEU A 120 2.79 -2.97 20.11
N GLN A 121 3.95 -3.45 20.53
CA GLN A 121 5.18 -2.66 20.57
C GLN A 121 5.93 -2.78 19.23
N PRO A 122 6.23 -1.67 18.53
CA PRO A 122 7.08 -1.71 17.36
C PRO A 122 8.55 -1.91 17.74
N VAL A 123 9.24 -2.79 17.02
CA VAL A 123 10.71 -2.92 16.99
C VAL A 123 11.16 -2.43 15.63
N MET A 124 11.80 -1.26 15.57
CA MET A 124 12.18 -0.66 14.28
C MET A 124 13.33 -1.41 13.64
N ILE A 125 13.19 -1.70 12.33
CA ILE A 125 14.29 -2.21 11.50
C ILE A 125 15.13 -1.01 11.08
N GLU A 126 16.29 -0.81 11.69
CA GLU A 126 17.15 0.36 11.51
C GLU A 126 17.97 0.32 10.21
N GLY A 127 18.56 1.46 9.83
CA GLY A 127 19.51 1.59 8.73
C GLY A 127 18.88 1.55 7.33
N GLN A 128 17.57 1.80 7.21
CA GLN A 128 16.87 1.87 5.93
C GLN A 128 16.76 3.31 5.43
N THR A 129 16.55 3.45 4.12
CA THR A 129 16.08 4.69 3.47
C THR A 129 14.67 4.45 2.93
N PRO A 130 13.88 5.49 2.59
CA PRO A 130 12.59 5.33 1.93
C PRO A 130 12.68 4.55 0.60
N PHE A 131 13.86 4.55 -0.01
CA PHE A 131 14.15 3.95 -1.32
C PHE A 131 14.77 2.55 -1.23
N SER A 132 14.93 1.99 -0.03
CA SER A 132 15.52 0.68 0.19
C SER A 132 14.53 -0.31 0.78
N GLN A 133 14.90 -1.58 0.75
CA GLN A 133 14.30 -2.64 1.55
C GLN A 133 15.31 -3.11 2.61
N PRO A 134 14.88 -3.67 3.73
CA PRO A 134 15.79 -4.12 4.77
C PRO A 134 16.64 -5.30 4.28
N THR A 135 17.91 -5.29 4.67
CA THR A 135 18.81 -6.42 4.46
C THR A 135 18.51 -7.56 5.44
N GLU A 136 19.00 -8.77 5.13
CA GLU A 136 18.85 -9.94 5.99
C GLU A 136 19.40 -9.68 7.41
N THR A 137 20.55 -9.01 7.52
CA THR A 137 21.17 -8.65 8.82
C THR A 137 20.30 -7.67 9.62
N GLN A 138 19.72 -6.66 8.97
CA GLN A 138 18.83 -5.71 9.63
C GLN A 138 17.54 -6.39 10.13
N ILE A 139 16.96 -7.27 9.31
CA ILE A 139 15.79 -8.07 9.72
C ILE A 139 16.15 -8.97 10.91
N ALA A 140 17.27 -9.69 10.84
CA ALA A 140 17.70 -10.60 11.91
C ALA A 140 17.92 -9.86 13.24
N THR A 141 18.52 -8.68 13.20
CA THR A 141 18.77 -7.84 14.39
C THR A 141 17.47 -7.38 15.04
N ALA A 142 16.50 -6.91 14.26
CA ALA A 142 15.20 -6.47 14.78
C ALA A 142 14.37 -7.68 15.26
N LEU A 143 14.35 -8.76 14.49
CA LEU A 143 13.58 -9.96 14.79
C LEU A 143 14.07 -10.65 16.07
N ALA A 144 15.36 -10.56 16.44
CA ALA A 144 15.87 -11.07 17.70
C ALA A 144 15.18 -10.44 18.94
N LYS A 145 14.57 -9.25 18.79
CA LYS A 145 13.90 -8.49 19.85
C LYS A 145 12.36 -8.47 19.68
N ALA A 146 11.81 -9.12 18.65
CA ALA A 146 10.40 -9.11 18.32
C ALA A 146 9.84 -10.52 18.20
N ASP A 147 8.52 -10.68 18.27
CA ASP A 147 7.80 -11.96 18.17
C ASP A 147 7.31 -12.23 16.74
N ALA A 148 7.17 -11.19 15.94
CA ALA A 148 6.73 -11.26 14.56
C ALA A 148 7.47 -10.25 13.69
N LEU A 149 7.52 -10.54 12.38
CA LEU A 149 8.00 -9.66 11.33
C LEU A 149 6.82 -9.13 10.52
N PHE A 150 6.75 -7.80 10.33
CA PHE A 150 5.79 -7.14 9.47
C PHE A 150 6.55 -6.29 8.43
N LEU A 151 6.63 -6.75 7.19
CA LEU A 151 7.30 -6.04 6.10
C LEU A 151 6.30 -5.37 5.16
N THR A 152 6.72 -4.26 4.55
CA THR A 152 6.01 -3.63 3.41
C THR A 152 6.76 -3.97 2.12
N SER A 153 6.13 -4.74 1.22
CA SER A 153 6.75 -5.14 -0.05
C SER A 153 5.69 -5.31 -1.16
N PRO A 154 5.80 -4.59 -2.29
CA PRO A 154 6.78 -3.52 -2.59
C PRO A 154 6.57 -2.28 -1.71
N ASN A 155 7.61 -1.46 -1.60
CA ASN A 155 7.45 -0.14 -1.03
C ASN A 155 6.88 0.85 -2.07
N TYR A 156 6.68 2.12 -1.68
CA TYR A 156 6.08 3.17 -2.53
C TYR A 156 6.85 3.45 -3.83
N TYR A 157 8.16 3.16 -3.84
CA TYR A 157 9.07 3.40 -4.95
C TYR A 157 9.34 2.15 -5.78
N GLY A 158 8.64 1.04 -5.50
CA GLY A 158 8.72 -0.19 -6.27
C GLY A 158 9.87 -1.13 -5.89
N LYS A 159 10.50 -0.90 -4.74
CA LYS A 159 11.50 -1.83 -4.20
C LYS A 159 10.82 -3.00 -3.51
N THR A 160 11.22 -4.22 -3.88
CA THR A 160 10.69 -5.47 -3.29
C THR A 160 11.66 -6.04 -2.26
N ALA A 161 11.14 -6.53 -1.13
CA ALA A 161 11.94 -7.22 -0.12
C ALA A 161 12.31 -8.64 -0.59
N ASP A 162 13.44 -9.16 -0.10
CA ASP A 162 13.74 -10.59 -0.21
C ASP A 162 12.89 -11.38 0.79
N LEU A 163 11.65 -11.68 0.36
CA LEU A 163 10.68 -12.42 1.18
C LEU A 163 11.13 -13.85 1.49
N SER A 164 11.96 -14.44 0.62
CA SER A 164 12.52 -15.79 0.82
C SER A 164 13.50 -15.82 1.99
N SER A 165 14.45 -14.87 2.03
CA SER A 165 15.37 -14.73 3.15
C SER A 165 14.64 -14.38 4.45
N ALA A 166 13.66 -13.46 4.39
CA ALA A 166 12.82 -13.11 5.54
C ALA A 166 12.10 -14.34 6.10
N ARG A 167 11.51 -15.19 5.24
CA ARG A 167 10.85 -16.44 5.66
C ARG A 167 11.82 -17.39 6.39
N ARG A 168 13.02 -17.61 5.83
CA ARG A 168 14.03 -18.46 6.47
C ARG A 168 14.44 -17.96 7.86
N LEU A 169 14.60 -16.65 8.03
CA LEU A 169 14.91 -16.05 9.35
C LEU A 169 13.79 -16.25 10.36
N VAL A 170 12.54 -16.06 9.93
CA VAL A 170 11.37 -16.22 10.78
C VAL A 170 11.19 -17.68 11.20
N ASP A 171 11.34 -18.63 10.26
CA ASP A 171 11.27 -20.08 10.55
C ASP A 171 12.34 -20.53 11.54
N LYS A 172 13.58 -20.06 11.35
CA LYS A 172 14.71 -20.38 12.26
C LYS A 172 14.42 -19.96 13.70
N GLN A 173 13.61 -18.94 13.91
CA GLN A 173 13.28 -18.39 15.22
C GLN A 173 11.87 -18.80 15.70
N ASN A 174 11.13 -19.59 14.92
CA ASN A 174 9.74 -20.00 15.18
C ASN A 174 8.82 -18.80 15.47
N LYS A 175 8.87 -17.77 14.61
CA LYS A 175 8.09 -16.52 14.73
C LYS A 175 7.08 -16.40 13.59
N TYR A 176 6.28 -15.34 13.61
CA TYR A 176 5.28 -15.07 12.58
C TYR A 176 5.78 -14.07 11.53
N PHE A 177 5.29 -14.21 10.29
CA PHE A 177 5.64 -13.33 9.18
C PHE A 177 4.40 -12.82 8.46
N VAL A 178 4.16 -11.53 8.48
CA VAL A 178 3.08 -10.89 7.73
C VAL A 178 3.61 -9.79 6.81
N VAL A 179 2.91 -9.52 5.72
CA VAL A 179 3.34 -8.58 4.69
C VAL A 179 2.22 -7.61 4.34
N ASP A 180 2.52 -6.31 4.44
CA ASP A 180 1.76 -5.27 3.74
C ASP A 180 2.19 -5.23 2.28
N GLN A 181 1.40 -5.84 1.43
CA GLN A 181 1.58 -5.87 -0.02
C GLN A 181 0.57 -4.94 -0.71
N ALA A 182 0.15 -3.86 -0.06
CA ALA A 182 -0.86 -2.94 -0.61
C ALA A 182 -0.49 -2.39 -1.99
N HIS A 183 0.80 -2.28 -2.32
CA HIS A 183 1.29 -1.84 -3.63
C HIS A 183 1.61 -2.97 -4.60
N GLY A 184 1.44 -4.24 -4.22
CA GLY A 184 1.92 -5.40 -4.93
C GLY A 184 0.86 -6.43 -5.34
N ALA A 185 -0.43 -6.10 -5.32
CA ALA A 185 -1.48 -7.05 -5.68
C ALA A 185 -1.26 -7.71 -7.05
N HIS A 186 -0.73 -6.99 -8.06
CA HIS A 186 -0.40 -7.50 -9.39
C HIS A 186 0.74 -8.54 -9.40
N LEU A 187 1.52 -8.63 -8.32
CA LEU A 187 2.63 -9.59 -8.19
C LEU A 187 2.14 -11.04 -8.05
N HIS A 188 0.84 -11.29 -7.85
CA HIS A 188 0.30 -12.64 -7.94
C HIS A 188 0.60 -13.32 -9.29
N HIS A 189 0.89 -12.54 -10.34
CA HIS A 189 1.40 -13.04 -11.62
C HIS A 189 2.90 -13.39 -11.59
N LYS A 190 3.64 -12.99 -10.55
CA LYS A 190 5.08 -13.23 -10.33
C LYS A 190 5.31 -13.86 -8.97
N LEU A 191 4.94 -15.11 -8.82
CA LEU A 191 4.87 -15.80 -7.54
C LEU A 191 6.15 -15.69 -6.68
N TRP A 192 7.33 -15.56 -7.29
CA TRP A 192 8.60 -15.41 -6.56
C TRP A 192 8.76 -14.03 -5.86
N GLN A 193 7.94 -13.04 -6.19
CA GLN A 193 7.86 -11.74 -5.50
C GLN A 193 6.57 -11.59 -4.67
N TYR A 194 5.66 -12.55 -4.76
CA TYR A 194 4.34 -12.45 -4.14
C TYR A 194 4.36 -12.98 -2.71
N ALA A 195 3.80 -12.20 -1.78
CA ALA A 195 3.77 -12.53 -0.35
C ALA A 195 3.12 -13.88 -0.05
N GLY A 196 2.11 -14.28 -0.80
CA GLY A 196 1.41 -15.55 -0.63
C GLY A 196 2.28 -16.80 -0.71
N ASN A 197 3.52 -16.71 -1.23
CA ASN A 197 4.47 -17.81 -1.22
C ASN A 197 5.34 -17.88 0.04
N TYR A 198 5.33 -16.84 0.88
CA TYR A 198 6.29 -16.71 1.97
C TYR A 198 5.66 -16.30 3.30
N ALA A 199 4.65 -15.46 3.28
CA ALA A 199 4.05 -14.90 4.49
C ALA A 199 3.00 -15.84 5.11
N ASP A 200 2.84 -15.76 6.42
CA ASP A 200 1.74 -16.42 7.12
C ASP A 200 0.40 -15.72 6.82
N GLY A 201 0.44 -14.40 6.60
CA GLY A 201 -0.68 -13.59 6.15
C GLY A 201 -0.21 -12.32 5.44
N TRP A 202 -1.03 -11.77 4.55
CA TRP A 202 -0.73 -10.54 3.80
C TRP A 202 -1.99 -9.76 3.46
N VAL A 203 -1.80 -8.49 3.13
CA VAL A 203 -2.86 -7.61 2.63
C VAL A 203 -2.45 -7.00 1.29
N ASP A 204 -3.34 -7.08 0.30
CA ASP A 204 -3.21 -6.48 -1.02
C ASP A 204 -4.14 -5.27 -1.16
N GLY A 205 -3.63 -4.14 -1.63
CA GLY A 205 -4.44 -3.03 -2.11
C GLY A 205 -4.76 -3.20 -3.59
N ALA A 206 -5.78 -3.99 -3.92
CA ALA A 206 -6.11 -4.31 -5.31
C ALA A 206 -6.27 -3.05 -6.17
N HIS A 207 -6.91 -2.00 -5.63
CA HIS A 207 -7.15 -0.73 -6.31
C HIS A 207 -5.87 0.08 -6.63
N LYS A 208 -4.72 -0.24 -6.02
CA LYS A 208 -3.47 0.50 -6.26
C LYS A 208 -2.69 -0.02 -7.47
N SER A 209 -2.77 -1.32 -7.77
CA SER A 209 -1.93 -1.93 -8.80
C SER A 209 -2.65 -2.87 -9.75
N LEU A 210 -3.94 -3.11 -9.54
CA LEU A 210 -4.83 -3.88 -10.41
C LEU A 210 -6.02 -3.03 -10.86
N PRO A 211 -6.75 -3.40 -11.94
CA PRO A 211 -7.96 -2.70 -12.38
C PRO A 211 -9.13 -2.97 -11.43
N CYS A 212 -9.06 -2.37 -10.25
CA CYS A 212 -10.03 -2.44 -9.17
C CYS A 212 -10.57 -1.03 -8.84
N MET A 213 -11.81 -0.92 -8.43
CA MET A 213 -12.37 0.34 -7.94
C MET A 213 -11.68 0.75 -6.64
N THR A 214 -11.57 2.05 -6.40
CA THR A 214 -11.01 2.61 -5.16
C THR A 214 -11.61 1.92 -3.93
N GLN A 215 -10.80 1.69 -2.90
CA GLN A 215 -11.08 0.92 -1.67
C GLN A 215 -11.05 -0.60 -1.83
N GLY A 216 -11.10 -1.17 -3.04
CA GLY A 216 -11.01 -2.62 -3.20
C GLY A 216 -9.66 -3.16 -2.74
N ALA A 217 -9.69 -4.12 -1.82
CA ALA A 217 -8.52 -4.76 -1.23
C ALA A 217 -8.80 -6.23 -0.86
N LEU A 218 -7.75 -6.97 -0.52
CA LEU A 218 -7.82 -8.36 -0.11
C LEU A 218 -6.92 -8.57 1.10
N VAL A 219 -7.40 -9.27 2.12
CA VAL A 219 -6.56 -9.82 3.19
C VAL A 219 -6.59 -11.33 3.14
N SER A 220 -5.43 -11.96 3.24
CA SER A 220 -5.25 -13.40 3.01
C SER A 220 -4.35 -14.03 4.05
N VAL A 221 -4.54 -15.32 4.30
CA VAL A 221 -3.68 -16.14 5.15
C VAL A 221 -3.28 -17.43 4.44
N ALA A 222 -2.02 -17.86 4.65
CA ALA A 222 -1.47 -19.10 4.11
C ALA A 222 -1.51 -20.25 5.14
N ARG A 223 -1.74 -19.94 6.42
CA ARG A 223 -1.78 -20.93 7.50
C ARG A 223 -3.19 -21.43 7.75
N GLU A 224 -3.34 -22.75 7.86
CA GLU A 224 -4.64 -23.38 8.18
C GLU A 224 -5.17 -22.94 9.55
N ASP A 225 -4.29 -22.86 10.57
CA ASP A 225 -4.63 -22.45 11.94
C ASP A 225 -4.96 -20.96 12.08
N TRP A 226 -4.91 -20.20 10.99
CA TRP A 226 -5.30 -18.77 10.94
C TRP A 226 -6.64 -18.54 10.24
N VAL A 227 -7.22 -19.55 9.57
CA VAL A 227 -8.44 -19.41 8.77
C VAL A 227 -9.63 -18.90 9.60
N ASP A 228 -9.91 -19.57 10.72
CA ASP A 228 -11.03 -19.20 11.59
C ASP A 228 -10.79 -17.83 12.24
N GLY A 229 -9.53 -17.55 12.62
CA GLY A 229 -9.14 -16.24 13.13
C GLY A 229 -9.38 -15.13 12.12
N LEU A 230 -8.99 -15.33 10.86
CA LEU A 230 -9.22 -14.35 9.77
C LEU A 230 -10.73 -14.05 9.63
N ARG A 231 -11.54 -15.09 9.53
CA ARG A 231 -13.00 -14.97 9.37
C ARG A 231 -13.69 -14.28 10.55
N ALA A 232 -13.19 -14.51 11.76
CA ALA A 232 -13.72 -13.85 12.97
C ALA A 232 -13.27 -12.40 13.12
N ILE A 233 -12.04 -12.07 12.71
CA ILE A 233 -11.42 -10.75 12.97
C ILE A 233 -11.70 -9.76 11.83
N ALA A 234 -11.67 -10.17 10.56
CA ALA A 234 -11.89 -9.26 9.44
C ALA A 234 -13.21 -8.46 9.54
N PRO A 235 -14.34 -9.04 9.97
CA PRO A 235 -15.59 -8.29 10.17
C PRO A 235 -15.52 -7.18 11.21
N LEU A 236 -14.56 -7.20 12.15
CA LEU A 236 -14.41 -6.16 13.16
C LEU A 236 -13.87 -4.84 12.58
N PHE A 237 -13.20 -4.91 11.43
CA PHE A 237 -12.53 -3.78 10.79
C PHE A 237 -13.10 -3.41 9.42
N ARG A 238 -14.10 -4.12 8.93
CA ARG A 238 -14.78 -3.81 7.68
C ARG A 238 -16.20 -3.32 7.90
N THR A 239 -16.72 -2.58 6.92
CA THR A 239 -18.13 -2.13 6.92
C THR A 239 -19.09 -3.31 6.89
N THR A 240 -20.24 -3.14 7.54
CA THR A 240 -21.38 -4.07 7.45
C THR A 240 -22.28 -3.82 6.24
N SER A 241 -21.99 -2.76 5.45
CA SER A 241 -22.73 -2.38 4.23
C SER A 241 -21.79 -2.30 3.04
N PRO A 242 -21.20 -3.45 2.59
CA PRO A 242 -20.19 -3.46 1.54
C PRO A 242 -20.75 -3.00 0.20
N SER A 243 -19.95 -2.25 -0.56
CA SER A 243 -20.28 -1.90 -1.93
C SER A 243 -20.13 -3.11 -2.85
N TYR A 244 -21.22 -3.61 -3.39
CA TYR A 244 -21.21 -4.74 -4.34
C TYR A 244 -20.46 -4.44 -5.65
N PRO A 245 -20.49 -3.22 -6.20
CA PRO A 245 -19.62 -2.82 -7.31
C PRO A 245 -18.14 -2.98 -6.99
N ILE A 246 -17.70 -2.62 -5.76
CA ILE A 246 -16.32 -2.81 -5.32
C ILE A 246 -16.00 -4.31 -5.21
N LEU A 247 -16.89 -5.13 -4.61
CA LEU A 247 -16.71 -6.58 -4.54
C LEU A 247 -16.54 -7.20 -5.94
N ALA A 248 -17.39 -6.82 -6.89
CA ALA A 248 -17.26 -7.27 -8.27
C ALA A 248 -15.95 -6.84 -8.90
N SER A 249 -15.45 -5.64 -8.57
CA SER A 249 -14.19 -5.13 -9.09
C SER A 249 -12.96 -5.84 -8.51
N ILE A 250 -13.01 -6.30 -7.25
CA ILE A 250 -11.95 -7.11 -6.64
C ILE A 250 -11.80 -8.43 -7.41
N GLU A 251 -12.91 -9.17 -7.58
CA GLU A 251 -12.89 -10.42 -8.35
C GLU A 251 -12.36 -10.21 -9.78
N TYR A 252 -12.86 -9.16 -10.47
CA TYR A 252 -12.40 -8.79 -11.81
C TYR A 252 -10.91 -8.51 -11.86
N ALA A 253 -10.40 -7.79 -10.87
CA ALA A 253 -9.00 -7.35 -10.79
C ALA A 253 -8.04 -8.55 -10.69
N TYR A 254 -8.33 -9.54 -9.86
CA TYR A 254 -7.49 -10.74 -9.71
C TYR A 254 -7.58 -11.69 -10.92
N LYS A 255 -8.71 -11.72 -11.60
CA LYS A 255 -8.88 -12.48 -12.87
C LYS A 255 -8.34 -11.74 -14.09
N TYR A 256 -7.89 -10.46 -13.95
CA TYR A 256 -7.40 -9.67 -15.07
C TYR A 256 -6.06 -10.20 -15.56
N PRO A 257 -5.84 -10.32 -16.89
CA PRO A 257 -4.63 -10.92 -17.43
C PRO A 257 -3.38 -10.05 -17.18
N ARG A 258 -2.24 -10.70 -17.07
CA ARG A 258 -0.93 -10.04 -17.03
C ARG A 258 -0.67 -9.32 -18.37
N ASN A 259 -0.05 -8.14 -18.29
CA ASN A 259 0.36 -7.36 -19.46
C ASN A 259 1.89 -7.39 -19.63
N THR A 260 2.40 -8.52 -20.18
CA THR A 260 3.85 -8.74 -20.34
C THR A 260 4.49 -7.74 -21.32
N ALA A 261 3.74 -7.27 -22.30
CA ALA A 261 4.23 -6.27 -23.27
C ALA A 261 4.49 -4.92 -22.57
N LEU A 262 3.54 -4.44 -21.77
CA LEU A 262 3.71 -3.21 -21.00
C LEU A 262 4.81 -3.34 -19.96
N GLU A 263 4.89 -4.49 -19.27
CA GLU A 263 5.96 -4.78 -18.32
C GLU A 263 7.35 -4.67 -18.97
N GLY A 264 7.54 -5.27 -20.14
CA GLY A 264 8.81 -5.18 -20.87
C GLY A 264 9.14 -3.74 -21.30
N LEU A 265 8.15 -2.98 -21.75
CA LEU A 265 8.33 -1.58 -22.13
C LEU A 265 8.70 -0.70 -20.92
N ALA A 266 8.05 -0.89 -19.77
CA ALA A 266 8.34 -0.15 -18.53
C ALA A 266 9.75 -0.45 -18.01
N ALA A 267 10.11 -1.74 -17.93
CA ALA A 267 11.46 -2.16 -17.51
C ALA A 267 12.56 -1.61 -18.43
N THR A 268 12.32 -1.60 -19.74
CA THR A 268 13.25 -1.03 -20.72
C THR A 268 13.39 0.48 -20.51
N PHE A 269 12.30 1.22 -20.33
CA PHE A 269 12.34 2.67 -20.13
C PHE A 269 13.10 3.04 -18.84
N ILE A 270 12.90 2.31 -17.75
CA ILE A 270 13.65 2.51 -16.50
C ILE A 270 15.16 2.30 -16.75
N ARG A 271 15.54 1.20 -17.40
CA ARG A 271 16.95 0.87 -17.67
C ARG A 271 17.64 1.86 -18.62
N GLU A 272 16.91 2.42 -19.59
CA GLU A 272 17.43 3.42 -20.53
C GLU A 272 17.62 4.81 -19.93
N ASN A 273 17.11 5.06 -18.72
CA ASN A 273 17.19 6.36 -18.04
C ASN A 273 17.75 6.24 -16.61
N PRO A 274 18.94 5.62 -16.39
CA PRO A 274 19.45 5.25 -15.07
C PRO A 274 19.73 6.46 -14.15
N HIS A 275 19.98 7.67 -14.69
CA HIS A 275 20.24 8.89 -13.92
C HIS A 275 18.99 9.73 -13.68
N ARG A 276 17.84 9.27 -14.17
CA ARG A 276 16.57 10.01 -14.10
C ARG A 276 15.42 9.17 -13.52
N LEU A 277 15.50 7.85 -13.65
CA LEU A 277 14.48 6.92 -13.15
C LEU A 277 15.08 6.02 -12.09
N LEU A 278 14.44 5.97 -10.94
CA LEU A 278 14.83 5.08 -9.86
C LEU A 278 14.71 3.62 -10.31
N PRO A 279 15.78 2.82 -10.24
CA PRO A 279 15.68 1.38 -10.51
C PRO A 279 14.73 0.72 -9.52
N ALA A 280 13.73 0.00 -10.03
CA ALA A 280 12.71 -0.69 -9.23
C ALA A 280 12.47 -2.10 -9.80
N GLU A 281 12.22 -3.05 -8.90
CA GLU A 281 11.86 -4.43 -9.28
C GLU A 281 10.38 -4.52 -9.68
N ASP A 282 9.55 -3.62 -9.16
CA ASP A 282 8.14 -3.48 -9.51
C ASP A 282 7.98 -2.54 -10.72
N TRP A 283 7.70 -3.12 -11.87
CA TRP A 283 7.54 -2.42 -13.14
C TRP A 283 6.37 -1.41 -13.16
N THR A 284 5.45 -1.52 -12.22
CA THR A 284 4.30 -0.61 -12.16
C THR A 284 4.65 0.77 -11.60
N LYS A 285 5.86 0.95 -11.07
CA LYS A 285 6.32 2.20 -10.46
C LYS A 285 7.36 2.89 -11.36
N ILE A 286 6.98 4.05 -11.90
CA ILE A 286 7.89 4.93 -12.66
C ILE A 286 8.20 6.13 -11.77
N CYS A 287 9.36 6.11 -11.11
CA CYS A 287 9.79 7.16 -10.19
C CYS A 287 10.84 8.03 -10.87
N ALA A 288 10.45 9.23 -11.30
CA ALA A 288 11.31 10.15 -12.05
C ALA A 288 11.91 11.23 -11.13
N TYR A 289 13.24 11.36 -11.14
CA TYR A 289 13.96 12.31 -10.34
C TYR A 289 14.03 13.68 -11.02
N PHE A 290 13.70 14.74 -10.29
CA PHE A 290 13.76 16.13 -10.71
C PHE A 290 14.36 17.05 -9.65
N GLY A 291 14.75 16.53 -8.48
CA GLY A 291 15.26 17.32 -7.36
C GLY A 291 14.28 18.44 -6.98
N SER A 292 14.79 19.59 -6.59
CA SER A 292 13.98 20.76 -6.18
C SER A 292 13.00 21.27 -7.25
N GLN A 293 13.11 20.81 -8.51
CA GLN A 293 12.21 21.18 -9.61
C GLN A 293 10.95 20.31 -9.69
N CYS A 294 10.82 19.27 -8.84
CA CYS A 294 9.77 18.24 -8.91
C CYS A 294 8.36 18.83 -8.99
N GLU A 295 8.01 19.76 -8.11
CA GLU A 295 6.68 20.40 -8.10
C GLU A 295 6.40 21.23 -9.36
N SER A 296 7.41 21.91 -9.89
CA SER A 296 7.28 22.69 -11.14
C SER A 296 7.01 21.77 -12.31
N VAL A 297 7.69 20.62 -12.36
CA VAL A 297 7.48 19.57 -13.36
C VAL A 297 6.09 18.98 -13.23
N GLN A 298 5.64 18.67 -12.01
CA GLN A 298 4.29 18.16 -11.77
C GLN A 298 3.24 19.10 -12.37
N LYS A 299 3.28 20.39 -12.01
CA LYS A 299 2.35 21.41 -12.55
C LYS A 299 2.41 21.52 -14.08
N ALA A 300 3.61 21.37 -14.67
CA ALA A 300 3.78 21.41 -16.12
C ALA A 300 3.17 20.19 -16.82
N LEU A 301 3.27 18.99 -16.23
CA LEU A 301 2.67 17.75 -16.73
C LEU A 301 1.15 17.75 -16.55
N GLU A 302 0.63 18.24 -15.44
CA GLU A 302 -0.82 18.37 -15.18
C GLU A 302 -1.49 19.27 -16.22
N LYS A 303 -0.85 20.40 -16.64
CA LYS A 303 -1.34 21.23 -17.75
C LYS A 303 -1.44 20.48 -19.09
N LYS A 304 -0.71 19.36 -19.22
CA LYS A 304 -0.74 18.46 -20.39
C LYS A 304 -1.65 17.24 -20.17
N GLY A 305 -2.41 17.22 -19.05
CA GLY A 305 -3.33 16.15 -18.69
C GLY A 305 -2.63 14.87 -18.24
N ILE A 306 -1.44 14.98 -17.62
CA ILE A 306 -0.71 13.85 -17.03
C ILE A 306 -0.60 14.08 -15.53
N TYR A 307 -1.21 13.21 -14.76
CA TYR A 307 -1.28 13.26 -13.30
C TYR A 307 -0.37 12.19 -12.71
N ALA A 308 0.50 12.59 -11.81
CA ALA A 308 1.33 11.67 -11.02
C ALA A 308 0.55 11.18 -9.81
N GLU A 309 1.00 10.07 -9.22
CA GLU A 309 0.48 9.58 -7.95
C GLU A 309 0.87 10.52 -6.81
N PHE A 310 2.16 10.87 -6.73
CA PHE A 310 2.67 11.86 -5.77
C PHE A 310 3.98 12.50 -6.23
N CYS A 311 4.28 13.65 -5.63
CA CYS A 311 5.60 14.29 -5.63
C CYS A 311 6.10 14.34 -4.19
N ASP A 312 7.32 13.83 -3.95
CA ASP A 312 7.92 13.84 -2.61
C ASP A 312 8.90 14.99 -2.38
N GLY A 313 8.94 15.94 -3.32
CA GLY A 313 9.86 17.07 -3.35
C GLY A 313 11.13 16.82 -4.18
N ALA A 314 11.42 15.58 -4.55
CA ALA A 314 12.56 15.21 -5.39
C ALA A 314 12.15 14.25 -6.52
N PHE A 315 11.28 13.30 -6.23
CA PHE A 315 10.76 12.32 -7.17
C PHE A 315 9.31 12.58 -7.51
N LEU A 316 8.98 12.47 -8.79
CA LEU A 316 7.62 12.41 -9.30
C LEU A 316 7.30 10.97 -9.69
N THR A 317 6.33 10.36 -8.99
CA THR A 317 6.04 8.93 -9.11
C THR A 317 4.72 8.70 -9.83
N PHE A 318 4.75 7.80 -10.82
CA PHE A 318 3.59 7.37 -11.61
C PHE A 318 3.35 5.89 -11.40
N TYR A 319 2.07 5.52 -11.25
CA TYR A 319 1.66 4.13 -11.09
C TYR A 319 1.02 3.60 -12.37
N LEU A 320 1.50 2.46 -12.81
CA LEU A 320 0.93 1.68 -13.90
C LEU A 320 0.10 0.52 -13.34
N SER A 321 -0.70 -0.08 -14.18
CA SER A 321 -1.41 -1.33 -13.88
C SER A 321 -1.45 -2.21 -15.14
N PRO A 322 -1.80 -3.49 -15.04
CA PRO A 322 -2.01 -4.34 -16.22
C PRO A 322 -3.03 -3.78 -17.22
N ALA A 323 -3.96 -2.93 -16.76
CA ALA A 323 -4.96 -2.27 -17.61
C ALA A 323 -4.47 -0.99 -18.30
N THR A 324 -3.29 -0.47 -17.95
CA THR A 324 -2.71 0.70 -18.63
C THR A 324 -2.45 0.37 -20.10
N LYS A 325 -2.98 1.17 -21.01
CA LYS A 325 -2.82 0.97 -22.45
C LYS A 325 -1.40 1.36 -22.87
N ILE A 326 -0.84 0.61 -23.83
CA ILE A 326 0.50 0.90 -24.39
C ILE A 326 0.58 2.33 -24.94
N GLY A 327 -0.50 2.83 -25.57
CA GLY A 327 -0.56 4.21 -26.08
C GLY A 327 -0.48 5.27 -24.96
N GLU A 328 -1.10 5.02 -23.80
CA GLU A 328 -1.01 5.89 -22.62
C GLU A 328 0.40 5.89 -22.04
N PHE A 329 1.02 4.72 -21.91
CA PHE A 329 2.41 4.61 -21.46
C PHE A 329 3.40 5.29 -22.42
N ASN A 330 3.22 5.14 -23.74
CA ASN A 330 4.05 5.83 -24.75
C ASN A 330 3.90 7.36 -24.65
N ARG A 331 2.69 7.86 -24.34
CA ARG A 331 2.47 9.28 -24.07
C ARG A 331 3.20 9.72 -22.80
N LEU A 332 3.14 8.94 -21.72
CA LEU A 332 3.89 9.21 -20.48
C LEU A 332 5.40 9.28 -20.77
N LYS A 333 5.97 8.27 -21.47
CA LYS A 333 7.38 8.26 -21.89
C LYS A 333 7.77 9.54 -22.63
N LYS A 334 7.00 9.92 -23.65
CA LYS A 334 7.25 11.14 -24.45
C LYS A 334 7.26 12.39 -23.57
N MET A 335 6.33 12.47 -22.60
CA MET A 335 6.23 13.65 -21.74
C MET A 335 7.32 13.67 -20.67
N LEU A 336 7.75 12.52 -20.15
CA LEU A 336 8.91 12.47 -19.25
C LEU A 336 10.21 12.81 -19.99
N SER A 337 10.43 12.30 -21.21
CA SER A 337 11.61 12.68 -22.03
C SER A 337 11.64 14.17 -22.32
N TRP A 338 10.48 14.78 -22.63
CA TRP A 338 10.34 16.24 -22.77
C TRP A 338 10.68 16.97 -21.45
N ALA A 339 10.18 16.49 -20.31
CA ALA A 339 10.48 17.08 -19.01
C ALA A 339 11.97 16.94 -18.65
N PHE A 340 12.60 15.79 -18.95
CA PHE A 340 14.03 15.58 -18.73
C PHE A 340 14.92 16.59 -19.49
N SER A 341 14.50 16.97 -20.70
CA SER A 341 15.24 17.98 -21.50
C SER A 341 15.08 19.40 -20.98
N LEU A 342 13.91 19.74 -20.41
CA LEU A 342 13.64 21.10 -19.91
C LEU A 342 14.11 21.32 -18.47
N TYR A 343 14.18 20.26 -17.68
CA TYR A 343 14.52 20.30 -16.25
C TYR A 343 15.74 19.38 -16.01
N PRO A 344 16.94 19.85 -16.42
CA PRO A 344 18.17 19.07 -16.26
C PRO A 344 18.52 18.90 -14.78
N VAL A 345 19.13 17.77 -14.44
CA VAL A 345 19.75 17.49 -13.13
C VAL A 345 21.21 17.15 -13.35
N LYS A 346 22.05 17.36 -12.34
CA LYS A 346 23.46 17.01 -12.39
C LYS A 346 23.64 15.51 -12.21
N GLU A 347 24.66 14.96 -12.81
CA GLU A 347 25.05 13.57 -12.59
C GLU A 347 25.39 13.33 -11.11
N GLY A 348 24.89 12.21 -10.54
CA GLY A 348 25.07 11.87 -9.13
C GLY A 348 24.09 12.51 -8.15
N GLU A 349 23.25 13.48 -8.57
CA GLU A 349 22.26 14.09 -7.66
C GLU A 349 21.20 13.10 -7.16
N MET A 350 20.71 12.23 -8.04
CA MET A 350 19.73 11.21 -7.66
C MET A 350 20.32 10.22 -6.66
N GLU A 351 21.52 9.73 -6.91
CA GLU A 351 22.26 8.81 -6.04
C GLU A 351 22.49 9.41 -4.64
N GLY A 352 22.84 10.69 -4.58
CA GLY A 352 22.94 11.44 -3.31
C GLY A 352 21.62 11.54 -2.57
N ALA A 353 20.51 11.78 -3.29
CA ALA A 353 19.18 11.91 -2.69
C ALA A 353 18.66 10.60 -2.07
N ILE A 354 19.04 9.44 -2.62
CA ILE A 354 18.59 8.12 -2.13
C ILE A 354 19.45 7.54 -1.01
N ALA A 355 20.67 8.07 -0.79
CA ALA A 355 21.68 7.46 0.08
C ALA A 355 21.55 7.81 1.58
N ALA A 356 20.77 8.85 1.95
CA ALA A 356 20.72 9.33 3.31
C ALA A 356 19.86 8.43 4.24
N PRO A 357 20.44 7.67 5.18
CA PRO A 357 19.69 6.83 6.09
C PRO A 357 18.92 7.67 7.13
N ALA A 358 17.76 7.17 7.55
CA ALA A 358 17.02 7.75 8.67
C ALA A 358 17.60 7.26 10.00
N THR A 359 18.00 8.19 10.87
CA THR A 359 18.39 7.85 12.24
C THR A 359 17.14 7.80 13.13
N ILE A 360 16.90 6.68 13.78
CA ILE A 360 15.81 6.48 14.74
C ILE A 360 16.44 6.16 16.10
N THR A 361 16.08 6.95 17.09
CA THR A 361 16.56 6.74 18.46
C THR A 361 15.36 6.37 19.33
N PRO A 362 15.31 5.19 19.93
CA PRO A 362 14.26 4.87 20.90
C PRO A 362 14.33 5.84 22.07
N ILE A 363 13.27 6.61 22.29
CA ILE A 363 13.16 7.55 23.42
C ILE A 363 11.83 7.27 24.11
N SER A 364 11.82 7.35 25.44
CA SER A 364 10.60 7.41 26.24
C SER A 364 10.65 8.66 27.10
N GLY A 365 9.56 9.43 27.15
CA GLY A 365 9.54 10.69 27.90
C GLY A 365 8.22 11.44 27.73
N LYS A 366 8.14 12.61 28.38
CA LYS A 366 7.03 13.54 28.18
C LYS A 366 7.06 14.09 26.78
N THR A 367 5.90 14.45 26.23
CA THR A 367 5.74 14.95 24.88
C THR A 367 5.09 16.32 24.87
N GLU A 368 5.44 17.13 23.87
CA GLU A 368 4.89 18.46 23.66
C GLU A 368 4.55 18.71 22.19
N TRP A 369 3.68 19.67 21.93
CA TRP A 369 3.31 20.10 20.60
C TRP A 369 4.05 21.39 20.23
N ILE A 370 4.93 21.34 19.22
CA ILE A 370 5.69 22.50 18.75
C ILE A 370 5.36 22.82 17.29
N LEU A 371 5.56 24.08 16.89
CA LEU A 371 5.43 24.47 15.48
C LEU A 371 6.47 23.72 14.63
N ILE A 372 6.06 23.31 13.42
CA ILE A 372 6.93 22.56 12.50
C ILE A 372 8.24 23.32 12.23
N GLU A 373 8.19 24.63 12.06
CA GLU A 373 9.36 25.49 11.85
C GLU A 373 10.40 25.44 12.97
N ASN A 374 9.99 25.12 14.19
CA ASN A 374 10.84 25.03 15.36
C ASN A 374 11.28 23.58 15.68
N ALA A 375 11.01 22.65 14.76
CA ALA A 375 11.19 21.24 15.05
C ALA A 375 12.56 20.68 14.65
N VAL A 376 13.38 21.43 13.95
CA VAL A 376 14.73 20.96 13.56
C VAL A 376 15.54 20.58 14.81
N GLY A 377 16.14 19.39 14.78
CA GLY A 377 16.91 18.83 15.89
C GLY A 377 16.08 18.11 16.96
N ARG A 378 14.75 18.32 17.02
CA ARG A 378 13.86 17.66 17.96
C ARG A 378 13.61 16.19 17.55
N VAL A 379 13.13 15.39 18.48
CA VAL A 379 12.80 13.98 18.22
C VAL A 379 11.30 13.81 18.21
N ALA A 380 10.77 13.26 17.11
CA ALA A 380 9.36 12.97 16.95
C ALA A 380 8.88 11.97 18.01
N SER A 381 7.72 12.22 18.60
CA SER A 381 7.03 11.30 19.51
C SER A 381 5.78 10.68 18.91
N SER A 382 5.49 11.03 17.66
CA SER A 382 4.40 10.45 16.88
C SER A 382 4.74 10.47 15.40
N SER A 383 3.99 9.70 14.61
CA SER A 383 4.18 9.69 13.18
C SER A 383 3.49 10.88 12.50
N PHE A 384 4.23 11.61 11.69
CA PHE A 384 3.69 12.68 10.84
C PHE A 384 4.33 12.67 9.46
N GLY A 385 3.64 13.25 8.49
CA GLY A 385 4.12 13.27 7.11
C GLY A 385 3.16 13.96 6.17
N ILE A 386 3.40 13.76 4.87
CA ILE A 386 2.62 14.36 3.78
C ILE A 386 1.58 13.36 3.25
N PHE A 387 0.51 13.92 2.68
CA PHE A 387 -0.56 13.14 2.08
C PHE A 387 -0.94 13.73 0.71
N PRO A 388 -1.08 12.94 -0.37
CA PRO A 388 -0.59 11.56 -0.49
C PRO A 388 0.94 11.47 -0.44
N PRO A 389 1.56 10.30 -0.17
CA PRO A 389 0.98 8.95 -0.13
C PRO A 389 0.72 8.39 1.28
N CYS A 390 0.64 9.19 2.34
CA CYS A 390 0.57 8.77 3.76
C CYS A 390 1.84 8.03 4.24
N LEU A 391 2.98 8.36 3.65
CA LEU A 391 4.29 7.90 4.11
C LEU A 391 4.77 8.83 5.22
N PRO A 392 5.07 8.31 6.41
CA PRO A 392 5.66 9.13 7.46
C PRO A 392 7.00 9.72 7.03
N LEU A 393 7.15 11.03 7.18
CA LEU A 393 8.46 11.69 7.08
C LEU A 393 9.25 11.52 8.37
N ALA A 394 8.54 11.44 9.49
CA ALA A 394 9.09 11.03 10.76
C ALA A 394 8.12 10.10 11.49
N THR A 395 8.69 9.16 12.23
CA THR A 395 8.01 8.24 13.15
C THR A 395 8.54 8.47 14.55
N ASP A 396 7.90 7.88 15.54
CA ASP A 396 8.37 7.89 16.93
C ASP A 396 9.87 7.56 17.01
N GLY A 397 10.62 8.38 17.75
CA GLY A 397 12.06 8.27 17.91
C GLY A 397 12.91 8.86 16.79
N ARG A 398 12.33 9.34 15.70
CA ARG A 398 13.10 9.95 14.61
C ARG A 398 13.49 11.40 14.93
N ARG A 399 14.79 11.74 14.76
CA ARG A 399 15.26 13.13 14.79
C ARG A 399 14.81 13.86 13.52
N ILE A 400 14.25 15.04 13.71
CA ILE A 400 13.71 15.89 12.65
C ILE A 400 14.85 16.74 12.08
N ASP A 401 15.09 16.66 10.80
CA ASP A 401 16.08 17.45 10.07
C ASP A 401 15.41 18.58 9.26
N GLU A 402 16.25 19.47 8.70
CA GLU A 402 15.78 20.60 7.88
C GLU A 402 14.99 20.16 6.65
N GLN A 403 15.33 19.00 6.06
CA GLN A 403 14.63 18.47 4.89
C GLN A 403 13.20 18.04 5.24
N ILE A 404 13.01 17.41 6.41
CA ILE A 404 11.67 17.06 6.90
C ILE A 404 10.82 18.31 7.08
N VAL A 405 11.37 19.35 7.73
CA VAL A 405 10.66 20.62 7.95
C VAL A 405 10.28 21.28 6.63
N ALA A 406 11.24 21.41 5.70
CA ALA A 406 11.00 22.00 4.39
C ALA A 406 9.91 21.24 3.58
N ARG A 407 9.95 19.92 3.60
CA ARG A 407 8.92 19.08 2.95
C ARG A 407 7.55 19.25 3.57
N MET A 408 7.47 19.35 4.90
CA MET A 408 6.20 19.56 5.61
C MET A 408 5.61 20.95 5.32
N GLN A 409 6.44 21.99 5.25
CA GLN A 409 6.02 23.36 4.95
C GLN A 409 5.54 23.53 3.49
N GLY A 410 6.15 22.80 2.55
CA GLY A 410 5.77 22.81 1.14
C GLY A 410 4.54 21.94 0.80
N ALA A 411 4.07 21.11 1.72
CA ALA A 411 3.02 20.13 1.46
C ALA A 411 1.63 20.76 1.47
N ALA A 412 0.81 20.45 0.46
CA ALA A 412 -0.60 20.87 0.41
C ALA A 412 -1.46 20.19 1.50
N HIS A 413 -1.13 18.95 1.84
CA HIS A 413 -1.83 18.18 2.86
C HIS A 413 -0.84 17.41 3.73
N THR A 414 -1.12 17.36 5.03
CA THR A 414 -0.27 16.68 6.01
C THR A 414 -1.12 15.80 6.93
N PHE A 415 -0.51 14.79 7.55
CA PHE A 415 -1.10 14.04 8.65
C PHE A 415 -0.17 14.07 9.87
N GLY A 416 -0.72 13.82 11.05
CA GLY A 416 0.02 13.93 12.32
C GLY A 416 0.39 15.37 12.71
N VAL A 417 -0.29 16.34 12.09
CA VAL A 417 -0.12 17.77 12.31
C VAL A 417 -1.42 18.37 12.84
N GLU A 418 -1.35 19.12 13.90
CA GLU A 418 -2.49 19.86 14.43
C GLU A 418 -2.15 21.35 14.50
N ARG A 419 -2.90 22.16 13.75
CA ARG A 419 -2.71 23.64 13.69
C ARG A 419 -1.27 24.06 13.42
N GLY A 420 -0.59 23.39 12.49
CA GLY A 420 0.81 23.64 12.14
C GLY A 420 1.83 23.11 13.16
N ARG A 421 1.39 22.33 14.14
CA ARG A 421 2.24 21.73 15.18
C ARG A 421 2.35 20.22 15.00
N ILE A 422 3.49 19.70 15.43
CA ILE A 422 3.80 18.26 15.50
C ILE A 422 4.17 17.89 16.93
N GLN A 423 3.99 16.61 17.27
CA GLN A 423 4.29 16.11 18.61
C GLN A 423 5.74 15.61 18.64
N VAL A 424 6.48 16.09 19.62
CA VAL A 424 7.89 15.73 19.86
C VAL A 424 8.10 15.39 21.34
N TYR A 425 9.19 14.70 21.64
CA TYR A 425 9.62 14.54 23.02
C TYR A 425 10.11 15.88 23.58
N GLU A 426 9.77 16.19 24.85
CA GLU A 426 10.35 17.32 25.56
C GLU A 426 11.88 17.20 25.60
N GLU A 427 12.59 18.30 25.46
CA GLU A 427 14.03 18.31 25.71
C GLU A 427 14.26 18.02 27.18
N GLY A 428 14.60 16.78 27.49
CA GLY A 428 14.97 16.41 28.85
C GLY A 428 16.21 17.17 29.27
N GLU A 429 16.25 17.64 30.55
CA GLU A 429 17.47 18.05 31.17
C GLU A 429 18.57 17.03 30.89
N LYS A 430 19.68 17.49 30.30
CA LYS A 430 20.85 16.65 30.06
C LYS A 430 21.24 16.00 31.41
N ARG A 431 20.98 14.71 31.54
CA ARG A 431 21.62 13.85 32.56
C ARG A 431 22.86 13.22 31.98
#